data_76b39931403e289fc5a4136d43ec1416
#
_entry.id   76b39931403e289fc5a4136d43ec1416
#
_cell.length_a   1.000
_cell.length_b   1.000
_cell.length_c   1.000
_cell.angle_alpha   90.00
_cell.angle_beta   90.00
_cell.angle_gamma   90.00
#
_symmetry.space_group_name_H-M   'P 1'
#
loop_
_entity.id
_entity.type
_entity.pdbx_description
1 polymer ?
#
loop_
_entity_poly.entity_id
_entity_poly.type
_entity_poly.pdbx_seq_one_letter_code
_entity_poly.pdbx_strand_id
1 'polypeptide(L)'
;VEKKIGSFWQMSAFTEQARATAVALRELFPETPLQRNEHLSQRYDADIWLKREDLTPVRSYKLRGAFTAMGKVLDKTPDRRRFVCASAGNHAQGVAFACRHFGVDGTIFMPVTTPQQKIDKTRAFGGDNVRIVLTGDYFDQTLAAAQSFCTEQGAHFLSPFDDADVILGQSSVGVEILDQLGRAPDLVVLPVGGGGLSSGVTAYLREMAPETDYRFVEPLGGASLLAALRDGAPVKLPRVNSFVDGAAVARVGDRTFAHLNWVPAENVLLAPEDRICVTMLEMLNVEGIVLEPAGALSVDVLPELADEIRGKTVVCVTSGGNFDFERLPEVKERAQRYSGVKKYFILRMPQRPGALREFLGMLGPDDDIARFEYLKKSARNFGSVLIGIETKRPESFRDLFRQLDEAGFTYRDITNDEVLAEFLI
;
A
#
# COMPACT_ATOMS: atom_id res chain seq x y z
N VAL A 1 24.17 47.43 24.26
CA VAL A 1 23.74 46.03 24.26
C VAL A 1 22.75 45.91 23.06
N GLU A 2 23.30 45.70 21.87
CA GLU A 2 22.53 45.43 20.66
C GLU A 2 22.21 43.93 20.59
N LYS A 3 20.95 43.58 20.71
CA LYS A 3 20.41 42.24 20.40
C LYS A 3 20.57 42.00 18.93
N LYS A 4 21.35 40.98 18.53
CA LYS A 4 21.35 40.40 17.19
C LYS A 4 19.93 39.91 16.86
N ILE A 5 19.27 40.66 15.98
CA ILE A 5 17.99 40.26 15.36
C ILE A 5 18.35 39.43 14.12
N GLY A 6 17.88 38.17 14.09
CA GLY A 6 17.52 37.44 12.88
C GLY A 6 18.68 36.89 12.04
N SER A 7 19.14 35.68 12.32
CA SER A 7 19.62 34.81 11.25
C SER A 7 18.39 34.44 10.38
N PHE A 8 18.27 35.08 9.20
CA PHE A 8 17.41 34.56 8.15
C PHE A 8 17.86 33.15 7.84
N TRP A 9 17.02 32.14 8.16
CA TRP A 9 17.25 30.77 7.73
C TRP A 9 17.20 30.78 6.20
N GLN A 10 18.37 30.65 5.56
CA GLN A 10 18.46 30.50 4.13
C GLN A 10 17.98 29.07 3.81
N MET A 11 16.79 28.93 3.20
CA MET A 11 16.27 27.63 2.78
C MET A 11 17.24 26.96 1.82
N SER A 12 17.35 25.64 1.91
CA SER A 12 18.14 24.88 0.94
C SER A 12 17.53 25.02 -0.47
N ALA A 13 18.36 24.83 -1.50
CA ALA A 13 17.87 24.83 -2.88
C ALA A 13 16.80 23.76 -3.12
N PHE A 14 16.82 22.64 -2.37
CA PHE A 14 15.79 21.62 -2.45
C PHE A 14 14.45 22.14 -1.91
N THR A 15 14.45 22.78 -0.75
CA THR A 15 13.25 23.32 -0.11
C THR A 15 12.58 24.42 -0.94
N GLU A 16 13.38 25.30 -1.55
CA GLU A 16 12.86 26.30 -2.49
C GLU A 16 12.21 25.65 -3.71
N GLN A 17 12.86 24.64 -4.30
CA GLN A 17 12.31 23.88 -5.43
C GLN A 17 11.05 23.11 -5.04
N ALA A 18 10.99 22.52 -3.84
CA ALA A 18 9.81 21.81 -3.35
C ALA A 18 8.58 22.73 -3.28
N ARG A 19 8.74 23.95 -2.76
CA ARG A 19 7.68 24.98 -2.73
C ARG A 19 7.25 25.40 -4.13
N ALA A 20 8.21 25.67 -5.01
CA ALA A 20 7.91 26.01 -6.42
C ALA A 20 7.17 24.87 -7.13
N THR A 21 7.57 23.62 -6.87
CA THR A 21 6.92 22.42 -7.42
C THR A 21 5.49 22.27 -6.89
N ALA A 22 5.25 22.52 -5.60
CA ALA A 22 3.90 22.49 -5.04
C ALA A 22 2.99 23.55 -5.70
N VAL A 23 3.50 24.74 -5.94
CA VAL A 23 2.77 25.78 -6.68
C VAL A 23 2.43 25.37 -8.11
N ALA A 24 3.42 24.81 -8.84
CA ALA A 24 3.20 24.34 -10.22
C ALA A 24 2.17 23.21 -10.29
N LEU A 25 2.17 22.29 -9.32
CA LEU A 25 1.19 21.20 -9.26
C LEU A 25 -0.25 21.69 -9.01
N ARG A 26 -0.43 22.87 -8.38
CA ARG A 26 -1.77 23.48 -8.18
C ARG A 26 -2.41 23.94 -9.50
N GLU A 27 -1.64 24.16 -10.55
CA GLU A 27 -2.18 24.39 -11.90
C GLU A 27 -2.79 23.11 -12.50
N LEU A 28 -2.33 21.94 -12.07
CA LEU A 28 -2.78 20.65 -12.56
C LEU A 28 -4.02 20.13 -11.79
N PHE A 29 -3.98 20.24 -10.48
CA PHE A 29 -5.06 19.85 -9.56
C PHE A 29 -4.96 20.62 -8.24
N PRO A 30 -6.08 20.82 -7.53
CA PRO A 30 -6.06 21.48 -6.22
C PRO A 30 -5.25 20.64 -5.21
N GLU A 31 -4.78 21.30 -4.16
CA GLU A 31 -4.15 20.59 -3.03
C GLU A 31 -5.02 19.44 -2.56
N THR A 32 -4.43 18.29 -2.33
CA THR A 32 -5.17 17.19 -1.71
C THR A 32 -5.50 17.55 -0.26
N PRO A 33 -6.69 17.19 0.24
CA PRO A 33 -7.08 17.58 1.59
C PRO A 33 -6.18 16.96 2.66
N LEU A 34 -5.86 17.76 3.67
CA LEU A 34 -5.42 17.28 4.99
C LEU A 34 -6.67 17.26 5.88
N GLN A 35 -7.26 16.10 6.05
CA GLN A 35 -8.55 15.91 6.70
C GLN A 35 -8.38 15.32 8.10
N ARG A 36 -8.88 16.03 9.13
CA ARG A 36 -8.96 15.46 10.47
C ARG A 36 -9.91 14.27 10.47
N ASN A 37 -9.47 13.14 11.03
CA ASN A 37 -10.30 11.95 11.16
C ASN A 37 -10.82 11.82 12.59
N GLU A 38 -12.12 12.03 12.78
CA GLU A 38 -12.74 12.06 14.10
C GLU A 38 -12.76 10.68 14.76
N HIS A 39 -13.09 9.63 14.00
CA HIS A 39 -13.16 8.26 14.50
C HIS A 39 -11.78 7.78 15.04
N LEU A 40 -10.72 7.95 14.25
CA LEU A 40 -9.37 7.57 14.67
C LEU A 40 -8.87 8.46 15.81
N SER A 41 -9.20 9.75 15.78
CA SER A 41 -8.79 10.70 16.83
C SER A 41 -9.38 10.31 18.18
N GLN A 42 -10.67 9.97 18.23
CA GLN A 42 -11.33 9.51 19.46
C GLN A 42 -10.78 8.16 19.93
N ARG A 43 -10.55 7.22 19.00
CA ARG A 43 -10.03 5.88 19.31
C ARG A 43 -8.67 5.93 20.00
N TYR A 44 -7.77 6.81 19.54
CA TYR A 44 -6.37 6.85 20.00
C TYR A 44 -6.08 8.00 20.97
N ASP A 45 -7.09 8.79 21.34
CA ASP A 45 -6.91 10.00 22.17
C ASP A 45 -5.78 10.90 21.61
N ALA A 46 -5.84 11.15 20.30
CA ALA A 46 -4.83 11.89 19.53
C ALA A 46 -5.51 12.76 18.47
N ASP A 47 -4.78 13.71 17.88
CA ASP A 47 -5.27 14.53 16.77
C ASP A 47 -4.81 13.93 15.44
N ILE A 48 -5.59 12.98 14.90
CA ILE A 48 -5.24 12.19 13.70
C ILE A 48 -5.73 12.88 12.43
N TRP A 49 -4.80 13.14 11.52
CA TRP A 49 -5.05 13.75 10.22
C TRP A 49 -4.67 12.81 9.08
N LEU A 50 -5.50 12.76 8.05
CA LEU A 50 -5.26 12.00 6.84
C LEU A 50 -4.86 12.94 5.70
N LYS A 51 -3.65 12.78 5.16
CA LYS A 51 -3.25 13.44 3.92
C LYS A 51 -3.73 12.60 2.74
N ARG A 52 -4.78 13.07 2.08
CA ARG A 52 -5.64 12.31 1.17
C ARG A 52 -5.09 12.28 -0.28
N GLU A 53 -3.98 11.59 -0.48
CA GLU A 53 -3.39 11.41 -1.82
C GLU A 53 -4.22 10.49 -2.74
N ASP A 54 -5.16 9.76 -2.19
CA ASP A 54 -6.20 9.02 -2.90
C ASP A 54 -7.20 9.92 -3.65
N LEU A 55 -7.19 11.23 -3.41
CA LEU A 55 -8.06 12.22 -4.05
C LEU A 55 -7.40 13.00 -5.19
N THR A 56 -6.18 12.65 -5.60
CA THR A 56 -5.60 13.18 -6.83
C THR A 56 -6.40 12.72 -8.07
N PRO A 57 -6.27 13.38 -9.23
CA PRO A 57 -6.96 12.97 -10.46
C PRO A 57 -6.75 11.49 -10.86
N VAL A 58 -5.57 10.93 -10.55
CA VAL A 58 -5.24 9.52 -10.79
C VAL A 58 -5.36 8.65 -9.54
N ARG A 59 -5.96 9.17 -8.47
CA ARG A 59 -6.18 8.49 -7.18
C ARG A 59 -4.91 7.96 -6.51
N SER A 60 -3.77 8.63 -6.70
CA SER A 60 -2.53 8.34 -5.97
C SER A 60 -1.52 9.47 -6.09
N TYR A 61 -0.62 9.60 -5.13
CA TYR A 61 0.46 10.59 -5.12
C TYR A 61 1.41 10.49 -6.32
N LYS A 62 1.43 9.37 -7.04
CA LYS A 62 2.38 9.09 -8.13
C LYS A 62 2.35 10.13 -9.26
N LEU A 63 1.21 10.80 -9.45
CA LEU A 63 1.09 11.89 -10.41
C LEU A 63 2.08 13.01 -10.15
N ARG A 64 2.30 13.37 -8.87
CA ARG A 64 3.19 14.48 -8.47
C ARG A 64 4.60 14.30 -9.00
N GLY A 65 5.20 13.13 -8.77
CA GLY A 65 6.55 12.82 -9.25
C GLY A 65 6.63 12.63 -10.75
N ALA A 66 5.66 11.95 -11.36
CA ALA A 66 5.64 11.74 -12.81
C ALA A 66 5.53 13.07 -13.57
N PHE A 67 4.64 13.96 -13.13
CA PHE A 67 4.46 15.28 -13.71
C PHE A 67 5.72 16.15 -13.57
N THR A 68 6.28 16.23 -12.37
CA THR A 68 7.47 17.04 -12.09
C THR A 68 8.68 16.58 -12.89
N ALA A 69 8.95 15.27 -12.91
CA ALA A 69 10.09 14.72 -13.66
C ALA A 69 9.92 14.95 -15.17
N MET A 70 8.73 14.71 -15.71
CA MET A 70 8.45 14.94 -17.13
C MET A 70 8.59 16.42 -17.51
N GLY A 71 8.00 17.33 -16.72
CA GLY A 71 8.09 18.78 -16.94
C GLY A 71 9.53 19.25 -16.95
N LYS A 72 10.35 18.86 -15.97
CA LYS A 72 11.78 19.22 -15.92
C LYS A 72 12.61 18.67 -17.08
N VAL A 73 12.25 17.49 -17.60
CA VAL A 73 12.90 16.97 -18.82
C VAL A 73 12.55 17.83 -20.03
N LEU A 74 11.29 18.23 -20.17
CA LEU A 74 10.83 19.08 -21.25
C LEU A 74 11.41 20.50 -21.18
N ASP A 75 11.55 21.07 -19.99
CA ASP A 75 12.20 22.38 -19.79
C ASP A 75 13.67 22.37 -20.23
N LYS A 76 14.40 21.30 -19.90
CA LYS A 76 15.83 21.13 -20.26
C LYS A 76 16.02 20.72 -21.72
N THR A 77 15.08 19.96 -22.26
CA THR A 77 15.19 19.34 -23.60
C THR A 77 13.79 19.31 -24.24
N PRO A 78 13.30 20.44 -24.79
CA PRO A 78 11.94 20.56 -25.34
C PRO A 78 11.61 19.56 -26.45
N ASP A 79 12.62 19.15 -27.20
CA ASP A 79 12.50 18.18 -28.32
C ASP A 79 12.38 16.72 -27.84
N ARG A 80 12.62 16.43 -26.56
CA ARG A 80 12.50 15.08 -25.99
C ARG A 80 11.06 14.76 -25.67
N ARG A 81 10.31 14.30 -26.67
CA ARG A 81 8.87 14.11 -26.59
C ARG A 81 8.43 12.65 -26.42
N ARG A 82 9.38 11.73 -26.18
CA ARG A 82 9.10 10.30 -25.98
C ARG A 82 9.48 9.87 -24.57
N PHE A 83 8.53 9.33 -23.85
CA PHE A 83 8.71 8.87 -22.48
C PHE A 83 8.35 7.39 -22.35
N VAL A 84 9.05 6.66 -21.49
CA VAL A 84 8.87 5.24 -21.27
C VAL A 84 8.80 4.97 -19.77
N CYS A 85 7.91 4.08 -19.37
CA CYS A 85 7.94 3.50 -18.02
C CYS A 85 7.55 2.03 -18.03
N ALA A 86 7.91 1.32 -16.96
CA ALA A 86 7.44 -0.03 -16.66
C ALA A 86 6.62 0.01 -15.38
N SER A 87 5.32 -0.20 -15.48
CA SER A 87 4.41 -0.26 -14.32
C SER A 87 3.02 -0.68 -14.76
N ALA A 88 2.35 -1.53 -13.97
CA ALA A 88 0.95 -1.89 -14.14
C ALA A 88 0.00 -1.17 -13.16
N GLY A 89 0.51 -0.22 -12.36
CA GLY A 89 -0.26 0.43 -11.28
C GLY A 89 -0.22 1.95 -11.34
N ASN A 90 -0.16 2.56 -10.16
CA ASN A 90 -0.26 4.01 -9.96
C ASN A 90 0.74 4.84 -10.76
N HIS A 91 1.98 4.34 -10.91
CA HIS A 91 2.99 5.06 -11.70
C HIS A 91 2.61 5.12 -13.18
N ALA A 92 2.11 4.02 -13.76
CA ALA A 92 1.62 3.99 -15.13
C ALA A 92 0.51 5.02 -15.37
N GLN A 93 -0.44 5.12 -14.44
CA GLN A 93 -1.56 6.07 -14.51
C GLN A 93 -1.07 7.51 -14.38
N GLY A 94 -0.11 7.78 -13.48
CA GLY A 94 0.51 9.09 -13.33
C GLY A 94 1.28 9.53 -14.58
N VAL A 95 2.06 8.62 -15.17
CA VAL A 95 2.79 8.87 -16.44
C VAL A 95 1.80 9.10 -17.59
N ALA A 96 0.76 8.26 -17.70
CA ALA A 96 -0.25 8.41 -18.74
C ALA A 96 -0.95 9.77 -18.68
N PHE A 97 -1.37 10.20 -17.49
CA PHE A 97 -1.96 11.51 -17.29
C PHE A 97 -1.00 12.65 -17.65
N ALA A 98 0.27 12.55 -17.22
CA ALA A 98 1.28 13.56 -17.54
C ALA A 98 1.57 13.62 -19.05
N CYS A 99 1.66 12.48 -19.76
CA CYS A 99 1.81 12.44 -21.21
C CYS A 99 0.69 13.18 -21.92
N ARG A 100 -0.56 12.95 -21.52
CA ARG A 100 -1.72 13.65 -22.06
C ARG A 100 -1.65 15.15 -21.80
N HIS A 101 -1.30 15.56 -20.57
CA HIS A 101 -1.20 16.97 -20.20
C HIS A 101 -0.16 17.72 -21.05
N PHE A 102 1.04 17.16 -21.17
CA PHE A 102 2.13 17.79 -21.95
C PHE A 102 2.02 17.55 -23.46
N GLY A 103 1.05 16.77 -23.94
CA GLY A 103 0.89 16.42 -25.34
C GLY A 103 2.09 15.65 -25.90
N VAL A 104 2.70 14.75 -25.13
CA VAL A 104 3.88 13.95 -25.46
C VAL A 104 3.55 12.47 -25.57
N ASP A 105 4.43 11.70 -26.24
CA ASP A 105 4.23 10.26 -26.46
C ASP A 105 4.73 9.44 -25.28
N GLY A 106 3.86 8.62 -24.68
CA GLY A 106 4.18 7.67 -23.62
C GLY A 106 4.12 6.23 -24.11
N THR A 107 5.17 5.43 -23.87
CA THR A 107 5.09 3.98 -24.03
C THR A 107 5.18 3.33 -22.66
N ILE A 108 4.09 2.65 -22.24
CA ILE A 108 3.93 2.09 -20.93
C ILE A 108 3.98 0.56 -21.03
N PHE A 109 5.00 -0.03 -20.43
CA PHE A 109 5.21 -1.47 -20.41
C PHE A 109 4.54 -2.07 -19.18
N MET A 110 3.77 -3.14 -19.39
CA MET A 110 3.08 -3.89 -18.34
C MET A 110 3.29 -5.40 -18.54
N PRO A 111 3.31 -6.20 -17.48
CA PRO A 111 3.26 -7.66 -17.59
C PRO A 111 2.01 -8.13 -18.36
N VAL A 112 2.11 -9.24 -19.07
CA VAL A 112 0.95 -9.83 -19.80
C VAL A 112 -0.16 -10.28 -18.83
N THR A 113 0.19 -10.50 -17.57
CA THR A 113 -0.74 -10.87 -16.48
C THR A 113 -1.49 -9.68 -15.87
N THR A 114 -1.28 -8.46 -16.38
CA THR A 114 -1.91 -7.25 -15.83
C THR A 114 -3.44 -7.30 -16.01
N PRO A 115 -4.23 -7.10 -14.93
CA PRO A 115 -5.68 -7.05 -15.02
C PRO A 115 -6.17 -6.00 -16.02
N GLN A 116 -7.21 -6.36 -16.78
CA GLN A 116 -7.77 -5.48 -17.83
C GLN A 116 -8.19 -4.12 -17.29
N GLN A 117 -8.75 -4.07 -16.08
CA GLN A 117 -9.16 -2.83 -15.45
C GLN A 117 -7.99 -1.83 -15.27
N LYS A 118 -6.78 -2.31 -14.92
CA LYS A 118 -5.59 -1.45 -14.80
C LYS A 118 -5.12 -0.92 -16.15
N ILE A 119 -5.22 -1.75 -17.20
CA ILE A 119 -4.92 -1.38 -18.59
C ILE A 119 -5.88 -0.28 -19.04
N ASP A 120 -7.20 -0.49 -18.83
CA ASP A 120 -8.23 0.45 -19.27
C ASP A 120 -8.18 1.79 -18.52
N LYS A 121 -7.91 1.77 -17.21
CA LYS A 121 -7.67 3.01 -16.44
C LYS A 121 -6.47 3.79 -16.99
N THR A 122 -5.36 3.11 -17.26
CA THR A 122 -4.16 3.77 -17.80
C THR A 122 -4.45 4.37 -19.17
N ARG A 123 -5.18 3.65 -20.03
CA ARG A 123 -5.61 4.14 -21.34
C ARG A 123 -6.55 5.34 -21.24
N ALA A 124 -7.48 5.32 -20.30
CA ALA A 124 -8.42 6.43 -20.06
C ALA A 124 -7.71 7.72 -19.63
N PHE A 125 -6.66 7.62 -18.81
CA PHE A 125 -5.87 8.78 -18.39
C PHE A 125 -5.00 9.34 -19.52
N GLY A 126 -4.38 8.47 -20.32
CA GLY A 126 -3.44 8.89 -21.36
C GLY A 126 -4.07 9.24 -22.70
N GLY A 127 -5.26 8.70 -23.01
CA GLY A 127 -5.89 8.88 -24.33
C GLY A 127 -4.98 8.42 -25.46
N ASP A 128 -4.92 9.21 -26.53
CA ASP A 128 -4.11 8.95 -27.72
C ASP A 128 -2.61 9.19 -27.48
N ASN A 129 -2.23 9.80 -26.37
CA ASN A 129 -0.84 10.07 -26.02
C ASN A 129 -0.08 8.86 -25.47
N VAL A 130 -0.75 7.75 -25.20
CA VAL A 130 -0.09 6.59 -24.63
C VAL A 130 -0.32 5.32 -25.42
N ARG A 131 0.77 4.56 -25.56
CA ARG A 131 0.77 3.19 -26.07
C ARG A 131 1.11 2.25 -24.93
N ILE A 132 0.27 1.22 -24.71
CA ILE A 132 0.50 0.16 -23.74
C ILE A 132 1.11 -1.05 -24.48
N VAL A 133 2.21 -1.56 -23.93
CA VAL A 133 2.92 -2.74 -24.43
C VAL A 133 2.89 -3.82 -23.34
N LEU A 134 2.20 -4.92 -23.62
CA LEU A 134 2.16 -6.07 -22.72
C LEU A 134 3.32 -7.01 -23.06
N THR A 135 4.21 -7.27 -22.09
CA THR A 135 5.39 -8.11 -22.31
C THR A 135 5.94 -8.66 -21.00
N GLY A 136 6.42 -9.91 -21.04
CA GLY A 136 6.91 -10.63 -19.88
C GLY A 136 5.80 -11.08 -18.93
N ASP A 137 6.04 -12.18 -18.24
CA ASP A 137 5.11 -12.71 -17.23
C ASP A 137 5.31 -12.01 -15.88
N TYR A 138 6.52 -11.50 -15.63
CA TYR A 138 6.93 -10.87 -14.38
C TYR A 138 7.50 -9.47 -14.60
N PHE A 139 7.45 -8.65 -13.56
CA PHE A 139 7.88 -7.26 -13.60
C PHE A 139 9.34 -7.06 -14.07
N ASP A 140 10.28 -7.92 -13.65
CA ASP A 140 11.70 -7.80 -14.03
C ASP A 140 11.89 -7.92 -15.55
N GLN A 141 11.14 -8.80 -16.21
CA GLN A 141 11.16 -8.97 -17.67
C GLN A 141 10.56 -7.74 -18.37
N THR A 142 9.45 -7.24 -17.86
CA THR A 142 8.80 -6.04 -18.36
C THR A 142 9.70 -4.82 -18.25
N LEU A 143 10.40 -4.66 -17.11
CA LEU A 143 11.34 -3.57 -16.88
C LEU A 143 12.52 -3.64 -17.87
N ALA A 144 13.12 -4.82 -18.06
CA ALA A 144 14.21 -5.01 -19.01
C ALA A 144 13.79 -4.64 -20.44
N ALA A 145 12.60 -5.08 -20.88
CA ALA A 145 12.04 -4.73 -22.19
C ALA A 145 11.82 -3.22 -22.35
N ALA A 146 11.30 -2.56 -21.31
CA ALA A 146 11.08 -1.11 -21.30
C ALA A 146 12.41 -0.34 -21.40
N GLN A 147 13.46 -0.77 -20.70
CA GLN A 147 14.78 -0.15 -20.74
C GLN A 147 15.46 -0.33 -22.09
N SER A 148 15.37 -1.53 -22.70
CA SER A 148 15.88 -1.79 -24.05
C SER A 148 15.21 -0.86 -25.07
N PHE A 149 13.87 -0.84 -25.07
CA PHE A 149 13.09 0.03 -25.95
C PHE A 149 13.42 1.51 -25.74
N CYS A 150 13.57 1.94 -24.48
CA CYS A 150 13.95 3.31 -24.16
C CYS A 150 15.29 3.71 -24.82
N THR A 151 16.28 2.83 -24.74
CA THR A 151 17.60 3.03 -25.37
C THR A 151 17.51 3.05 -26.88
N GLU A 152 16.82 2.09 -27.49
CA GLU A 152 16.66 1.97 -28.94
C GLU A 152 15.93 3.17 -29.56
N GLN A 153 14.93 3.70 -28.86
CA GLN A 153 14.10 4.81 -29.35
C GLN A 153 14.63 6.19 -28.94
N GLY A 154 15.73 6.29 -28.19
CA GLY A 154 16.23 7.55 -27.63
C GLY A 154 15.19 8.25 -26.75
N ALA A 155 14.32 7.50 -26.09
CA ALA A 155 13.29 8.01 -25.21
C ALA A 155 13.84 8.34 -23.81
N HIS A 156 13.01 8.94 -22.94
CA HIS A 156 13.35 9.16 -21.54
C HIS A 156 12.61 8.15 -20.65
N PHE A 157 13.36 7.39 -19.84
CA PHE A 157 12.78 6.46 -18.90
C PHE A 157 12.36 7.21 -17.63
N LEU A 158 11.07 7.10 -17.26
CA LEU A 158 10.54 7.67 -16.02
C LEU A 158 10.53 6.61 -14.91
N SER A 159 11.40 6.79 -13.94
CA SER A 159 11.49 5.93 -12.76
C SER A 159 10.25 6.10 -11.87
N PRO A 160 9.72 5.02 -11.26
CA PRO A 160 8.57 5.12 -10.36
C PRO A 160 8.90 5.77 -9.00
N PHE A 161 10.17 5.88 -8.61
CA PHE A 161 10.61 6.41 -7.31
C PHE A 161 12.08 6.85 -7.27
N ASP A 162 13.00 6.14 -7.93
CA ASP A 162 14.45 6.36 -7.80
C ASP A 162 14.97 7.36 -8.82
N ASP A 163 14.49 8.59 -8.69
CA ASP A 163 14.84 9.73 -9.54
C ASP A 163 14.72 11.04 -8.74
N ALA A 164 15.68 11.96 -8.91
CA ALA A 164 15.73 13.19 -8.13
C ALA A 164 14.51 14.11 -8.37
N ASP A 165 14.05 14.19 -9.62
CA ASP A 165 12.91 15.04 -9.97
C ASP A 165 11.58 14.39 -9.59
N VAL A 166 11.51 13.04 -9.54
CA VAL A 166 10.39 12.29 -8.95
C VAL A 166 10.33 12.54 -7.44
N ILE A 167 11.45 12.41 -6.71
CA ILE A 167 11.53 12.69 -5.26
C ILE A 167 11.11 14.13 -4.98
N LEU A 168 11.57 15.07 -5.79
CA LEU A 168 11.17 16.48 -5.68
C LEU A 168 9.65 16.66 -5.87
N GLY A 169 9.04 15.99 -6.85
CA GLY A 169 7.59 16.01 -7.03
C GLY A 169 6.84 15.53 -5.78
N GLN A 170 7.33 14.46 -5.15
CA GLN A 170 6.72 13.90 -3.93
C GLN A 170 6.89 14.81 -2.71
N SER A 171 7.91 15.67 -2.67
CA SER A 171 8.11 16.62 -1.57
C SER A 171 6.95 17.62 -1.42
N SER A 172 6.20 17.87 -2.49
CA SER A 172 5.02 18.73 -2.47
C SER A 172 3.94 18.27 -1.47
N VAL A 173 3.89 16.96 -1.16
CA VAL A 173 3.01 16.43 -0.10
C VAL A 173 3.41 16.99 1.27
N GLY A 174 4.72 17.08 1.56
CA GLY A 174 5.23 17.67 2.79
C GLY A 174 4.97 19.18 2.87
N VAL A 175 5.09 19.89 1.74
CA VAL A 175 4.73 21.33 1.65
C VAL A 175 3.27 21.51 2.03
N GLU A 176 2.37 20.76 1.38
CA GLU A 176 0.93 20.86 1.63
C GLU A 176 0.53 20.47 3.06
N ILE A 177 1.18 19.46 3.66
CA ILE A 177 0.94 19.10 5.07
C ILE A 177 1.21 20.29 5.97
N LEU A 178 2.37 20.93 5.82
CA LEU A 178 2.77 22.02 6.68
C LEU A 178 1.90 23.28 6.45
N ASP A 179 1.61 23.61 5.20
CA ASP A 179 0.79 24.76 4.83
C ASP A 179 -0.65 24.60 5.34
N GLN A 180 -1.26 23.41 5.20
CA GLN A 180 -2.65 23.15 5.61
C GLN A 180 -2.82 22.99 7.12
N LEU A 181 -1.84 22.37 7.80
CA LEU A 181 -1.87 22.22 9.26
C LEU A 181 -1.57 23.56 9.97
N GLY A 182 -0.78 24.43 9.32
CA GLY A 182 -0.36 25.73 9.86
C GLY A 182 0.64 25.64 11.03
N ARG A 183 1.12 24.44 11.35
CA ARG A 183 2.12 24.12 12.40
C ARG A 183 2.83 22.81 12.07
N ALA A 184 3.93 22.54 12.73
CA ALA A 184 4.58 21.23 12.65
C ALA A 184 3.68 20.14 13.24
N PRO A 185 3.50 18.98 12.60
CA PRO A 185 2.93 17.80 13.24
C PRO A 185 3.94 17.19 14.21
N ASP A 186 3.47 16.55 15.30
CA ASP A 186 4.34 15.79 16.18
C ASP A 186 4.88 14.53 15.52
N LEU A 187 4.08 13.89 14.67
CA LEU A 187 4.43 12.65 13.99
C LEU A 187 3.85 12.60 12.56
N VAL A 188 4.65 12.17 11.61
CA VAL A 188 4.20 11.82 10.25
C VAL A 188 4.42 10.34 9.98
N VAL A 189 3.36 9.62 9.58
CA VAL A 189 3.39 8.20 9.24
C VAL A 189 3.34 8.03 7.73
N LEU A 190 4.36 7.42 7.16
CA LEU A 190 4.62 7.37 5.72
C LEU A 190 4.68 5.92 5.21
N PRO A 191 3.90 5.54 4.20
CA PRO A 191 4.04 4.25 3.54
C PRO A 191 5.32 4.22 2.70
N VAL A 192 5.98 3.06 2.67
CA VAL A 192 7.21 2.83 1.91
C VAL A 192 7.04 1.64 0.98
N GLY A 193 7.35 1.86 -0.29
CA GLY A 193 7.68 0.84 -1.25
C GLY A 193 9.11 1.09 -1.73
N GLY A 194 9.30 1.74 -2.89
CA GLY A 194 10.64 2.14 -3.36
C GLY A 194 11.25 3.37 -2.67
N GLY A 195 10.54 4.00 -1.73
CA GLY A 195 11.04 5.10 -0.89
C GLY A 195 10.83 6.52 -1.45
N GLY A 196 10.29 6.70 -2.67
CA GLY A 196 10.20 8.02 -3.32
C GLY A 196 9.35 9.04 -2.55
N LEU A 197 8.15 8.64 -2.07
CA LEU A 197 7.27 9.50 -1.28
C LEU A 197 7.94 9.91 0.03
N SER A 198 8.41 8.92 0.78
CA SER A 198 9.02 9.14 2.09
C SER A 198 10.28 9.99 1.99
N SER A 199 11.11 9.78 0.95
CA SER A 199 12.29 10.62 0.67
C SER A 199 11.91 12.08 0.43
N GLY A 200 10.92 12.32 -0.44
CA GLY A 200 10.50 13.69 -0.78
C GLY A 200 9.91 14.42 0.42
N VAL A 201 8.96 13.79 1.12
CA VAL A 201 8.28 14.39 2.27
C VAL A 201 9.27 14.70 3.39
N THR A 202 10.12 13.73 3.75
CA THR A 202 11.09 13.93 4.85
C THR A 202 12.20 14.90 4.49
N ALA A 203 12.65 14.95 3.22
CA ALA A 203 13.64 15.92 2.79
C ALA A 203 13.16 17.36 2.99
N TYR A 204 11.87 17.62 2.78
CA TYR A 204 11.27 18.94 3.02
C TYR A 204 10.99 19.19 4.50
N LEU A 205 10.28 18.27 5.18
CA LEU A 205 9.81 18.51 6.54
C LEU A 205 10.96 18.55 7.57
N ARG A 206 12.03 17.78 7.39
CA ARG A 206 13.19 17.83 8.32
C ARG A 206 13.88 19.19 8.35
N GLU A 207 13.79 19.97 7.29
CA GLU A 207 14.31 21.34 7.26
C GLU A 207 13.27 22.34 7.81
N MET A 208 12.00 22.17 7.46
CA MET A 208 10.97 23.17 7.74
C MET A 208 10.22 22.94 9.06
N ALA A 209 10.26 21.71 9.59
CA ALA A 209 9.64 21.30 10.84
C ALA A 209 10.56 20.26 11.53
N PRO A 210 11.75 20.66 12.00
CA PRO A 210 12.79 19.74 12.50
C PRO A 210 12.38 18.97 13.77
N GLU A 211 11.35 19.43 14.48
CA GLU A 211 10.76 18.76 15.65
C GLU A 211 9.81 17.61 15.31
N THR A 212 9.47 17.42 14.04
CA THR A 212 8.57 16.35 13.61
C THR A 212 9.27 14.99 13.65
N ASP A 213 8.64 14.02 14.32
CA ASP A 213 9.04 12.62 14.29
C ASP A 213 8.45 11.89 13.08
N TYR A 214 9.02 10.72 12.73
CA TYR A 214 8.60 9.94 11.57
C TYR A 214 8.47 8.46 11.90
N ARG A 215 7.42 7.81 11.34
CA ARG A 215 7.31 6.35 11.26
C ARG A 215 7.11 5.97 9.80
N PHE A 216 7.84 4.95 9.40
CA PHE A 216 7.81 4.42 8.04
C PHE A 216 7.13 3.06 8.07
N VAL A 217 6.26 2.79 7.10
CA VAL A 217 5.46 1.56 7.12
C VAL A 217 5.65 0.80 5.84
N GLU A 218 6.14 -0.43 5.96
CA GLU A 218 6.27 -1.38 4.86
C GLU A 218 5.32 -2.57 5.05
N PRO A 219 4.85 -3.20 3.95
CA PRO A 219 4.20 -4.50 4.09
C PRO A 219 5.20 -5.54 4.61
N LEU A 220 4.74 -6.43 5.47
CA LEU A 220 5.60 -7.46 6.09
C LEU A 220 6.34 -8.28 5.03
N GLY A 221 5.65 -8.66 3.95
CA GLY A 221 6.23 -9.43 2.85
C GLY A 221 7.02 -8.60 1.84
N GLY A 222 7.31 -7.31 2.10
CA GLY A 222 8.00 -6.41 1.17
C GLY A 222 8.90 -5.37 1.86
N ALA A 223 9.51 -5.70 2.99
CA ALA A 223 10.27 -4.79 3.87
C ALA A 223 11.68 -4.47 3.33
N SER A 224 11.77 -3.80 2.18
CA SER A 224 13.04 -3.52 1.49
C SER A 224 13.83 -2.37 2.11
N LEU A 225 13.17 -1.36 2.70
CA LEU A 225 13.84 -0.28 3.45
C LEU A 225 14.44 -0.81 4.74
N LEU A 226 13.68 -1.58 5.53
CA LEU A 226 14.18 -2.18 6.77
C LEU A 226 15.39 -3.08 6.51
N ALA A 227 15.35 -3.90 5.45
CA ALA A 227 16.47 -4.72 5.05
C ALA A 227 17.69 -3.86 4.68
N ALA A 228 17.50 -2.80 3.91
CA ALA A 228 18.57 -1.88 3.51
C ALA A 228 19.18 -1.13 4.70
N LEU A 229 18.37 -0.68 5.67
CA LEU A 229 18.86 -0.01 6.88
C LEU A 229 19.70 -0.95 7.76
N ARG A 230 19.32 -2.22 7.86
CA ARG A 230 20.08 -3.25 8.60
C ARG A 230 21.40 -3.61 7.94
N ASP A 231 21.43 -3.62 6.61
CA ASP A 231 22.63 -3.96 5.81
C ASP A 231 23.54 -2.75 5.58
N GLY A 232 23.01 -1.52 5.74
CA GLY A 232 23.71 -0.26 5.45
C GLY A 232 23.74 0.10 3.96
N ALA A 233 23.07 -0.69 3.09
CA ALA A 233 22.98 -0.47 1.64
C ALA A 233 21.69 -1.08 1.07
N PRO A 234 21.17 -0.59 -0.08
CA PRO A 234 20.03 -1.20 -0.75
C PRO A 234 20.29 -2.65 -1.15
N VAL A 235 19.50 -3.57 -0.61
CA VAL A 235 19.57 -5.01 -0.89
C VAL A 235 18.30 -5.49 -1.61
N LYS A 236 18.42 -6.50 -2.47
CA LYS A 236 17.28 -7.11 -3.14
C LYS A 236 16.71 -8.24 -2.26
N LEU A 237 15.45 -8.13 -1.88
CA LEU A 237 14.74 -9.20 -1.16
C LEU A 237 14.62 -10.46 -2.04
N PRO A 238 14.80 -11.66 -1.47
CA PRO A 238 14.71 -12.89 -2.23
C PRO A 238 13.29 -13.23 -2.70
N ARG A 239 12.29 -12.77 -1.94
CA ARG A 239 10.86 -12.92 -2.23
C ARG A 239 10.11 -11.68 -1.76
N VAL A 240 9.03 -11.35 -2.46
CA VAL A 240 8.11 -10.27 -2.10
C VAL A 240 6.69 -10.79 -2.22
N ASN A 241 5.88 -10.53 -1.21
CA ASN A 241 4.44 -10.75 -1.30
C ASN A 241 3.81 -9.62 -2.10
N SER A 242 3.20 -9.93 -3.23
CA SER A 242 2.64 -8.96 -4.16
C SER A 242 1.24 -8.45 -3.77
N PHE A 243 0.68 -8.87 -2.63
CA PHE A 243 -0.66 -8.46 -2.22
C PHE A 243 -0.78 -6.93 -2.10
N VAL A 244 0.24 -6.27 -1.54
CA VAL A 244 0.32 -4.79 -1.43
C VAL A 244 1.07 -4.24 -2.64
N ASP A 245 0.50 -4.40 -3.83
CA ASP A 245 1.14 -4.14 -5.13
C ASP A 245 1.73 -2.72 -5.28
N GLY A 246 1.12 -1.71 -4.65
CA GLY A 246 1.62 -0.32 -4.64
C GLY A 246 2.88 -0.10 -3.79
N ALA A 247 3.23 -1.02 -2.87
CA ALA A 247 4.38 -0.92 -1.96
C ALA A 247 5.26 -2.19 -1.94
N ALA A 248 4.86 -3.27 -2.61
CA ALA A 248 5.62 -4.52 -2.70
C ALA A 248 6.82 -4.37 -3.65
N VAL A 249 7.89 -3.72 -3.18
CA VAL A 249 9.08 -3.42 -3.96
C VAL A 249 10.26 -4.24 -3.42
N ALA A 250 10.87 -5.04 -4.31
CA ALA A 250 11.94 -5.96 -3.93
C ALA A 250 13.23 -5.26 -3.46
N ARG A 251 13.45 -4.00 -3.83
CA ARG A 251 14.64 -3.24 -3.47
C ARG A 251 14.31 -1.75 -3.42
N VAL A 252 14.61 -1.09 -2.31
CA VAL A 252 14.59 0.37 -2.22
C VAL A 252 15.59 0.99 -3.22
N GLY A 253 15.30 2.18 -3.76
CA GLY A 253 16.19 2.84 -4.71
C GLY A 253 17.50 3.33 -4.09
N ASP A 254 18.53 3.50 -4.90
CA ASP A 254 19.82 4.01 -4.42
C ASP A 254 19.72 5.48 -3.96
N ARG A 255 19.01 6.32 -4.73
CA ARG A 255 18.75 7.71 -4.39
C ARG A 255 17.81 7.83 -3.21
N THR A 256 16.73 7.06 -3.22
CA THR A 256 15.76 7.08 -2.11
C THR A 256 16.38 6.60 -0.82
N PHE A 257 17.23 5.57 -0.86
CA PHE A 257 17.98 5.14 0.32
C PHE A 257 18.96 6.21 0.82
N ALA A 258 19.65 6.92 -0.07
CA ALA A 258 20.52 8.03 0.33
C ALA A 258 19.76 9.14 1.10
N HIS A 259 18.46 9.34 0.79
CA HIS A 259 17.58 10.24 1.55
C HIS A 259 17.04 9.64 2.84
N LEU A 260 17.03 8.31 3.01
CA LEU A 260 16.40 7.61 4.14
C LEU A 260 17.38 6.86 5.04
N ASN A 261 18.68 6.83 4.74
CA ASN A 261 19.70 6.10 5.50
C ASN A 261 19.94 6.62 6.92
N TRP A 262 19.40 7.79 7.26
CA TRP A 262 19.41 8.35 8.61
C TRP A 262 18.31 7.77 9.51
N VAL A 263 17.33 7.05 8.94
CA VAL A 263 16.18 6.50 9.68
C VAL A 263 16.65 5.36 10.59
N PRO A 264 16.36 5.42 11.90
CA PRO A 264 16.55 4.27 12.76
C PRO A 264 15.68 3.09 12.34
N ALA A 265 16.24 1.88 12.33
CA ALA A 265 15.51 0.69 11.88
C ALA A 265 14.23 0.42 12.68
N GLU A 266 14.21 0.80 13.96
CA GLU A 266 13.04 0.71 14.87
C GLU A 266 11.88 1.66 14.47
N ASN A 267 12.16 2.68 13.67
CA ASN A 267 11.12 3.59 13.15
C ASN A 267 10.44 3.04 11.88
N VAL A 268 10.88 1.88 11.40
CA VAL A 268 10.23 1.16 10.30
C VAL A 268 9.32 0.07 10.87
N LEU A 269 8.02 0.27 10.72
CA LEU A 269 6.98 -0.65 11.18
C LEU A 269 6.55 -1.58 10.03
N LEU A 270 6.21 -2.81 10.36
CA LEU A 270 5.80 -3.80 9.39
C LEU A 270 4.30 -4.12 9.55
N ALA A 271 3.56 -3.91 8.48
CA ALA A 271 2.13 -4.17 8.41
C ALA A 271 1.87 -5.56 7.79
N PRO A 272 1.33 -6.54 8.55
CA PRO A 272 0.90 -7.81 7.98
C PRO A 272 -0.20 -7.63 6.95
N GLU A 273 -0.12 -8.30 5.81
CA GLU A 273 -1.03 -8.14 4.68
C GLU A 273 -2.50 -8.40 5.07
N ASP A 274 -2.74 -9.38 5.92
CA ASP A 274 -4.11 -9.72 6.35
C ASP A 274 -4.67 -8.67 7.33
N ARG A 275 -3.82 -8.00 8.14
CA ARG A 275 -4.23 -6.89 9.00
C ARG A 275 -4.57 -5.65 8.17
N ILE A 276 -3.81 -5.36 7.13
CA ILE A 276 -4.12 -4.28 6.18
C ILE A 276 -5.54 -4.43 5.62
N CYS A 277 -5.99 -5.66 5.36
CA CYS A 277 -7.36 -5.93 4.92
C CYS A 277 -8.42 -5.49 5.95
N VAL A 278 -8.15 -5.68 7.24
CA VAL A 278 -9.05 -5.19 8.32
C VAL A 278 -9.13 -3.67 8.27
N THR A 279 -8.00 -3.00 8.19
CA THR A 279 -7.91 -1.54 8.10
C THR A 279 -8.62 -1.00 6.85
N MET A 280 -8.44 -1.64 5.69
CA MET A 280 -9.16 -1.26 4.46
C MET A 280 -10.68 -1.34 4.61
N LEU A 281 -11.19 -2.42 5.21
CA LEU A 281 -12.62 -2.60 5.44
C LEU A 281 -13.16 -1.62 6.49
N GLU A 282 -12.38 -1.30 7.51
CA GLU A 282 -12.76 -0.28 8.50
C GLU A 282 -12.88 1.10 7.83
N MET A 283 -11.87 1.52 7.07
CA MET A 283 -11.90 2.79 6.36
C MET A 283 -13.05 2.87 5.36
N LEU A 284 -13.35 1.76 4.68
CA LEU A 284 -14.49 1.69 3.76
C LEU A 284 -15.83 1.78 4.49
N ASN A 285 -16.03 0.99 5.55
CA ASN A 285 -17.34 0.82 6.16
C ASN A 285 -17.68 1.93 7.17
N VAL A 286 -16.68 2.48 7.86
CA VAL A 286 -16.88 3.51 8.88
C VAL A 286 -16.76 4.90 8.29
N GLU A 287 -15.73 5.12 7.46
CA GLU A 287 -15.38 6.45 6.96
C GLU A 287 -15.84 6.69 5.50
N GLY A 288 -16.28 5.67 4.79
CA GLY A 288 -16.59 5.75 3.36
C GLY A 288 -15.36 6.04 2.49
N ILE A 289 -14.17 5.74 3.00
CA ILE A 289 -12.89 5.99 2.33
C ILE A 289 -12.39 4.71 1.66
N VAL A 290 -12.26 4.76 0.34
CA VAL A 290 -11.70 3.65 -0.45
C VAL A 290 -10.19 3.80 -0.52
N LEU A 291 -9.46 2.89 0.11
CA LEU A 291 -8.00 2.81 0.02
C LEU A 291 -7.58 1.51 -0.67
N GLU A 292 -6.53 1.58 -1.46
CA GLU A 292 -5.79 0.40 -1.90
C GLU A 292 -4.91 -0.12 -0.74
N PRO A 293 -4.40 -1.37 -0.77
CA PRO A 293 -3.59 -1.90 0.32
C PRO A 293 -2.41 -0.99 0.72
N ALA A 294 -1.68 -0.43 -0.26
CA ALA A 294 -0.59 0.51 0.00
C ALA A 294 -1.08 1.83 0.62
N GLY A 295 -2.30 2.27 0.28
CA GLY A 295 -2.91 3.48 0.82
C GLY A 295 -3.30 3.36 2.29
N ALA A 296 -3.56 2.14 2.76
CA ALA A 296 -3.96 1.87 4.13
C ALA A 296 -2.78 1.72 5.11
N LEU A 297 -1.55 1.54 4.62
CA LEU A 297 -0.36 1.24 5.44
C LEU A 297 -0.16 2.22 6.60
N SER A 298 -0.28 3.52 6.35
CA SER A 298 -0.04 4.54 7.38
C SER A 298 -1.08 4.55 8.50
N VAL A 299 -2.30 4.09 8.22
CA VAL A 299 -3.39 3.95 9.19
C VAL A 299 -3.29 2.61 9.94
N ASP A 300 -2.83 1.57 9.25
CA ASP A 300 -2.78 0.20 9.77
C ASP A 300 -1.92 0.05 11.02
N VAL A 301 -0.88 0.84 11.18
CA VAL A 301 0.06 0.76 12.30
C VAL A 301 -0.33 1.61 13.51
N LEU A 302 -1.40 2.39 13.45
CA LEU A 302 -1.84 3.22 14.57
C LEU A 302 -2.06 2.45 15.88
N PRO A 303 -2.58 1.20 15.89
CA PRO A 303 -2.68 0.39 17.11
C PRO A 303 -1.33 0.16 17.81
N GLU A 304 -0.24 -0.01 17.03
CA GLU A 304 1.11 -0.20 17.58
C GLU A 304 1.69 1.08 18.18
N LEU A 305 1.19 2.22 17.72
CA LEU A 305 1.63 3.55 18.15
C LEU A 305 0.73 4.17 19.23
N ALA A 306 -0.33 3.49 19.67
CA ALA A 306 -1.40 4.05 20.49
C ALA A 306 -0.91 4.79 21.75
N ASP A 307 0.07 4.22 22.46
CA ASP A 307 0.63 4.86 23.66
C ASP A 307 1.56 6.04 23.32
N GLU A 308 2.26 5.96 22.17
CA GLU A 308 3.19 6.99 21.73
C GLU A 308 2.45 8.24 21.24
N ILE A 309 1.31 8.08 20.57
CA ILE A 309 0.62 9.17 19.88
C ILE A 309 -0.42 9.90 20.73
N ARG A 310 -0.70 9.42 21.93
CA ARG A 310 -1.69 10.04 22.82
C ARG A 310 -1.42 11.52 23.04
N GLY A 311 -2.44 12.35 22.79
CA GLY A 311 -2.36 13.81 22.88
C GLY A 311 -1.51 14.51 21.81
N LYS A 312 -0.98 13.75 20.82
CA LYS A 312 -0.17 14.28 19.72
C LYS A 312 -0.97 14.54 18.46
N THR A 313 -0.42 15.42 17.62
CA THR A 313 -0.88 15.64 16.25
C THR A 313 -0.15 14.70 15.30
N VAL A 314 -0.89 13.78 14.70
CA VAL A 314 -0.34 12.74 13.83
C VAL A 314 -0.90 12.89 12.42
N VAL A 315 -0.03 12.89 11.42
CA VAL A 315 -0.43 12.91 10.02
C VAL A 315 -0.14 11.54 9.38
N CYS A 316 -1.19 10.86 8.94
CA CYS A 316 -1.10 9.62 8.17
C CYS A 316 -1.25 9.94 6.68
N VAL A 317 -0.29 9.54 5.84
CA VAL A 317 -0.40 9.75 4.39
C VAL A 317 -1.11 8.57 3.75
N THR A 318 -2.38 8.77 3.33
CA THR A 318 -3.15 7.80 2.55
C THR A 318 -2.76 7.87 1.09
N SER A 319 -1.78 7.05 0.68
CA SER A 319 -1.01 7.23 -0.55
C SER A 319 -1.75 6.93 -1.85
N GLY A 320 -2.87 6.19 -1.79
CA GLY A 320 -3.67 5.87 -2.96
C GLY A 320 -4.98 5.13 -2.67
N GLY A 321 -5.92 5.24 -3.61
CA GLY A 321 -7.25 4.64 -3.56
C GLY A 321 -7.61 3.86 -4.84
N ASN A 322 -6.62 3.40 -5.61
CA ASN A 322 -6.83 2.63 -6.84
C ASN A 322 -7.14 1.16 -6.57
N PHE A 323 -8.04 0.94 -5.61
CA PHE A 323 -8.45 -0.41 -5.24
C PHE A 323 -9.19 -1.12 -6.39
N ASP A 324 -8.83 -2.38 -6.58
CA ASP A 324 -9.52 -3.27 -7.50
C ASP A 324 -10.66 -3.98 -6.75
N PHE A 325 -11.90 -3.59 -7.05
CA PHE A 325 -13.08 -4.12 -6.37
C PHE A 325 -13.33 -5.61 -6.64
N GLU A 326 -12.76 -6.19 -7.69
CA GLU A 326 -12.81 -7.65 -7.92
C GLU A 326 -12.07 -8.41 -6.82
N ARG A 327 -11.12 -7.77 -6.14
CA ARG A 327 -10.39 -8.31 -4.99
C ARG A 327 -11.11 -8.13 -3.64
N LEU A 328 -12.29 -7.49 -3.61
CA LEU A 328 -13.01 -7.29 -2.35
C LEU A 328 -13.34 -8.60 -1.60
N PRO A 329 -13.73 -9.69 -2.29
CA PRO A 329 -13.91 -11.00 -1.61
C PRO A 329 -12.63 -11.51 -0.95
N GLU A 330 -11.47 -11.39 -1.62
CA GLU A 330 -10.16 -11.74 -1.05
C GLU A 330 -9.85 -10.90 0.20
N VAL A 331 -10.06 -9.59 0.12
CA VAL A 331 -9.83 -8.66 1.24
C VAL A 331 -10.72 -9.03 2.43
N LYS A 332 -12.00 -9.32 2.21
CA LYS A 332 -12.94 -9.74 3.25
C LYS A 332 -12.50 -11.05 3.89
N GLU A 333 -12.10 -12.01 3.08
CA GLU A 333 -11.64 -13.32 3.53
C GLU A 333 -10.40 -13.21 4.43
N ARG A 334 -9.39 -12.47 3.98
CA ARG A 334 -8.16 -12.22 4.74
C ARG A 334 -8.45 -11.51 6.08
N ALA A 335 -9.28 -10.48 6.05
CA ALA A 335 -9.68 -9.73 7.23
C ALA A 335 -10.41 -10.62 8.25
N GLN A 336 -11.33 -11.47 7.81
CA GLN A 336 -12.09 -12.38 8.68
C GLN A 336 -11.17 -13.42 9.33
N ARG A 337 -10.22 -13.98 8.58
CA ARG A 337 -9.22 -14.93 9.12
C ARG A 337 -8.31 -14.25 10.14
N TYR A 338 -7.78 -13.06 9.82
CA TYR A 338 -6.93 -12.30 10.73
C TYR A 338 -7.64 -11.94 12.03
N SER A 339 -8.89 -11.50 11.95
CA SER A 339 -9.72 -11.18 13.11
C SER A 339 -10.20 -12.41 13.89
N GLY A 340 -9.89 -13.62 13.42
CA GLY A 340 -10.26 -14.85 14.08
C GLY A 340 -11.76 -15.19 14.02
N VAL A 341 -12.54 -14.48 13.20
CA VAL A 341 -13.99 -14.72 13.02
C VAL A 341 -14.29 -15.71 11.90
N LYS A 342 -13.26 -16.21 11.23
CA LYS A 342 -13.39 -17.27 10.22
C LYS A 342 -12.26 -18.27 10.34
N LYS A 343 -12.61 -19.55 10.33
CA LYS A 343 -11.65 -20.66 10.39
C LYS A 343 -11.98 -21.74 9.39
N TYR A 344 -10.92 -22.39 8.92
CA TYR A 344 -10.99 -23.56 8.05
C TYR A 344 -10.34 -24.75 8.72
N PHE A 345 -10.98 -25.90 8.64
CA PHE A 345 -10.43 -27.14 9.18
C PHE A 345 -10.87 -28.36 8.39
N ILE A 346 -10.03 -29.38 8.39
CA ILE A 346 -10.34 -30.69 7.85
C ILE A 346 -10.81 -31.59 9.01
N LEU A 347 -12.08 -32.00 8.94
CA LEU A 347 -12.69 -32.88 9.92
C LEU A 347 -12.72 -34.31 9.41
N ARG A 348 -12.30 -35.26 10.23
CA ARG A 348 -12.52 -36.69 9.98
C ARG A 348 -13.86 -37.11 10.54
N MET A 349 -14.83 -37.27 9.66
CA MET A 349 -16.20 -37.61 10.04
C MET A 349 -16.43 -39.13 9.94
N PRO A 350 -16.97 -39.79 10.98
CA PRO A 350 -17.37 -41.20 10.90
C PRO A 350 -18.39 -41.41 9.81
N GLN A 351 -18.24 -42.45 8.99
CA GLN A 351 -19.19 -42.76 7.92
C GLN A 351 -20.37 -43.57 8.47
N ARG A 352 -21.15 -42.97 9.35
CA ARG A 352 -22.39 -43.52 9.91
C ARG A 352 -23.55 -42.55 9.81
N PRO A 353 -24.80 -43.05 9.77
CA PRO A 353 -25.98 -42.19 9.87
C PRO A 353 -25.92 -41.29 11.10
N GLY A 354 -26.31 -40.02 10.95
CA GLY A 354 -26.37 -39.06 12.04
C GLY A 354 -25.08 -38.30 12.38
N ALA A 355 -23.88 -38.74 11.87
CA ALA A 355 -22.61 -38.07 12.20
C ALA A 355 -22.60 -36.59 11.82
N LEU A 356 -23.15 -36.21 10.65
CA LEU A 356 -23.27 -34.82 10.24
C LEU A 356 -24.22 -34.04 11.15
N ARG A 357 -25.33 -34.64 11.59
CA ARG A 357 -26.29 -34.00 12.53
C ARG A 357 -25.64 -33.73 13.87
N GLU A 358 -24.83 -34.66 14.37
CA GLU A 358 -24.07 -34.51 15.60
C GLU A 358 -23.11 -33.31 15.51
N PHE A 359 -22.33 -33.23 14.42
CA PHE A 359 -21.45 -32.09 14.17
C PHE A 359 -22.23 -30.76 14.08
N LEU A 360 -23.33 -30.72 13.32
CA LEU A 360 -24.17 -29.51 13.20
C LEU A 360 -24.76 -29.05 14.55
N GLY A 361 -25.01 -30.00 15.45
CA GLY A 361 -25.49 -29.71 16.80
C GLY A 361 -24.45 -29.04 17.73
N MET A 362 -23.18 -29.02 17.33
CA MET A 362 -22.08 -28.37 18.06
C MET A 362 -21.90 -26.90 17.67
N LEU A 363 -22.48 -26.49 16.53
CA LEU A 363 -22.41 -25.10 16.07
C LEU A 363 -23.27 -24.20 16.97
N GLY A 364 -22.70 -23.06 17.34
CA GLY A 364 -23.43 -22.02 18.11
C GLY A 364 -24.41 -21.23 17.22
N PRO A 365 -25.26 -20.42 17.85
CA PRO A 365 -26.31 -19.67 17.15
C PRO A 365 -25.75 -18.55 16.21
N ASP A 366 -24.51 -18.16 16.41
CA ASP A 366 -23.81 -17.14 15.60
C ASP A 366 -22.85 -17.76 14.58
N ASP A 367 -22.74 -19.11 14.54
CA ASP A 367 -21.82 -19.80 13.64
C ASP A 367 -22.53 -20.11 12.32
N ASP A 368 -21.90 -19.75 11.20
CA ASP A 368 -22.39 -20.02 9.85
C ASP A 368 -21.37 -20.85 9.05
N ILE A 369 -21.87 -21.75 8.22
CA ILE A 369 -21.03 -22.59 7.38
C ILE A 369 -20.74 -21.85 6.08
N ALA A 370 -19.53 -21.29 5.98
CA ALA A 370 -19.05 -20.62 4.78
C ALA A 370 -18.58 -21.60 3.69
N ARG A 371 -18.12 -22.80 4.08
CA ARG A 371 -17.69 -23.85 3.17
C ARG A 371 -17.92 -25.23 3.75
N PHE A 372 -18.40 -26.16 2.91
CA PHE A 372 -18.59 -27.54 3.31
C PHE A 372 -18.37 -28.49 2.11
N GLU A 373 -17.30 -29.25 2.14
CA GLU A 373 -16.99 -30.23 1.11
C GLU A 373 -16.76 -31.60 1.74
N TYR A 374 -17.66 -32.53 1.47
CA TYR A 374 -17.61 -33.88 2.00
C TYR A 374 -17.17 -34.88 0.92
N LEU A 375 -15.99 -35.45 1.12
CA LEU A 375 -15.46 -36.52 0.28
C LEU A 375 -15.68 -37.89 0.92
N LYS A 376 -16.78 -38.55 0.56
CA LYS A 376 -17.03 -39.94 0.96
C LYS A 376 -16.15 -40.86 0.13
N LYS A 377 -15.24 -41.56 0.80
CA LYS A 377 -14.42 -42.64 0.17
C LYS A 377 -15.04 -44.01 0.53
N SER A 378 -15.44 -44.79 -0.51
CA SER A 378 -15.91 -46.16 -0.32
C SER A 378 -14.81 -47.01 0.37
N ALA A 379 -15.21 -47.93 1.23
CA ALA A 379 -14.35 -48.82 1.99
C ALA A 379 -13.47 -48.20 3.12
N ARG A 380 -13.82 -47.05 3.64
CA ARG A 380 -13.18 -46.46 4.83
C ARG A 380 -14.20 -46.15 5.91
N ASN A 381 -13.80 -46.26 7.18
CA ASN A 381 -14.67 -45.90 8.32
C ASN A 381 -14.88 -44.42 8.51
N PHE A 382 -14.03 -43.59 7.90
CA PHE A 382 -14.05 -42.15 8.01
C PHE A 382 -13.97 -41.46 6.64
N GLY A 383 -14.73 -40.37 6.47
CA GLY A 383 -14.63 -39.43 5.37
C GLY A 383 -13.89 -38.16 5.83
N SER A 384 -13.24 -37.47 4.87
CA SER A 384 -12.68 -36.14 5.15
C SER A 384 -13.68 -35.08 4.71
N VAL A 385 -13.89 -34.09 5.58
CA VAL A 385 -14.76 -32.94 5.32
C VAL A 385 -13.92 -31.68 5.44
N LEU A 386 -13.88 -30.86 4.38
CA LEU A 386 -13.34 -29.52 4.45
C LEU A 386 -14.46 -28.60 4.91
N ILE A 387 -14.22 -27.88 6.00
CA ILE A 387 -15.21 -26.99 6.60
C ILE A 387 -14.62 -25.60 6.78
N GLY A 388 -15.35 -24.59 6.33
CA GLY A 388 -15.13 -23.20 6.67
C GLY A 388 -16.29 -22.69 7.52
N ILE A 389 -16.00 -22.11 8.68
CA ILE A 389 -17.01 -21.52 9.57
C ILE A 389 -16.70 -20.06 9.77
N GLU A 390 -17.75 -19.24 9.68
CA GLU A 390 -17.77 -17.84 10.08
C GLU A 390 -18.54 -17.70 11.40
N THR A 391 -18.08 -16.81 12.27
CA THR A 391 -18.77 -16.49 13.51
C THR A 391 -18.72 -14.99 13.80
N LYS A 392 -19.61 -14.49 14.64
CA LYS A 392 -19.54 -13.10 15.13
C LYS A 392 -18.56 -12.92 16.27
N ARG A 393 -18.18 -14.01 16.95
CA ARG A 393 -17.36 -14.00 18.16
C ARG A 393 -16.23 -15.03 18.04
N PRO A 394 -14.96 -14.61 17.97
CA PRO A 394 -13.82 -15.53 17.86
C PRO A 394 -13.78 -16.60 18.95
N GLU A 395 -14.34 -16.30 20.13
CA GLU A 395 -14.41 -17.22 21.28
C GLU A 395 -15.26 -18.46 21.00
N SER A 396 -16.24 -18.38 20.08
CA SER A 396 -17.10 -19.51 19.68
C SER A 396 -16.27 -20.69 19.17
N PHE A 397 -15.14 -20.44 18.53
CA PHE A 397 -14.23 -21.52 18.06
C PHE A 397 -13.62 -22.33 19.19
N ARG A 398 -13.37 -21.73 20.36
CA ARG A 398 -12.88 -22.47 21.53
C ARG A 398 -13.91 -23.49 22.00
N ASP A 399 -15.18 -23.07 22.03
CA ASP A 399 -16.29 -23.96 22.45
C ASP A 399 -16.53 -25.05 21.40
N LEU A 400 -16.48 -24.72 20.11
CA LEU A 400 -16.61 -25.69 19.03
C LEU A 400 -15.50 -26.75 19.10
N PHE A 401 -14.25 -26.35 19.20
CA PHE A 401 -13.12 -27.30 19.23
C PHE A 401 -13.15 -28.17 20.47
N ARG A 402 -13.53 -27.62 21.64
CA ARG A 402 -13.73 -28.40 22.85
C ARG A 402 -14.83 -29.48 22.67
N GLN A 403 -15.97 -29.13 22.06
CA GLN A 403 -17.05 -30.08 21.78
C GLN A 403 -16.64 -31.16 20.78
N LEU A 404 -15.85 -30.81 19.76
CA LEU A 404 -15.28 -31.78 18.82
C LEU A 404 -14.37 -32.79 19.53
N ASP A 405 -13.50 -32.31 20.42
CA ASP A 405 -12.58 -33.16 21.20
C ASP A 405 -13.36 -34.08 22.16
N GLU A 406 -14.37 -33.55 22.88
CA GLU A 406 -15.23 -34.32 23.79
C GLU A 406 -16.03 -35.42 23.05
N ALA A 407 -16.46 -35.15 21.82
CA ALA A 407 -17.19 -36.10 20.98
C ALA A 407 -16.25 -37.06 20.20
N GLY A 408 -14.93 -36.91 20.35
CA GLY A 408 -13.94 -37.78 19.72
C GLY A 408 -13.75 -37.54 18.22
N PHE A 409 -14.13 -36.37 17.70
CA PHE A 409 -13.84 -35.99 16.33
C PHE A 409 -12.35 -35.62 16.18
N THR A 410 -11.72 -36.12 15.15
CA THR A 410 -10.37 -35.71 14.78
C THR A 410 -10.43 -34.62 13.74
N TYR A 411 -9.77 -33.49 13.98
CA TYR A 411 -9.71 -32.38 13.04
C TYR A 411 -8.29 -31.79 12.94
N ARG A 412 -8.03 -31.05 11.87
CA ARG A 412 -6.82 -30.24 11.68
C ARG A 412 -7.23 -28.83 11.29
N ASP A 413 -6.89 -27.83 12.11
CA ASP A 413 -7.02 -26.41 11.75
C ASP A 413 -6.01 -26.10 10.61
N ILE A 414 -6.51 -25.58 9.50
CA ILE A 414 -5.74 -25.24 8.30
C ILE A 414 -5.89 -23.75 7.95
N THR A 415 -6.46 -22.95 8.85
CA THR A 415 -6.76 -21.54 8.62
C THR A 415 -5.52 -20.74 8.17
N ASN A 416 -4.35 -21.07 8.74
CA ASN A 416 -3.09 -20.40 8.46
C ASN A 416 -2.12 -21.25 7.62
N ASP A 417 -2.60 -22.30 6.97
CA ASP A 417 -1.81 -23.12 6.04
C ASP A 417 -1.73 -22.39 4.70
N GLU A 418 -0.58 -21.75 4.40
CA GLU A 418 -0.38 -20.92 3.21
C GLU A 418 -0.71 -21.66 1.92
N VAL A 419 -0.29 -22.92 1.79
CA VAL A 419 -0.50 -23.73 0.57
C VAL A 419 -1.99 -24.02 0.37
N LEU A 420 -2.68 -24.38 1.46
CA LEU A 420 -4.12 -24.68 1.38
C LEU A 420 -4.96 -23.41 1.26
N ALA A 421 -4.51 -22.29 1.83
CA ALA A 421 -5.20 -21.01 1.69
C ALA A 421 -5.32 -20.55 0.22
N GLU A 422 -4.26 -20.75 -0.58
CA GLU A 422 -4.29 -20.46 -2.03
C GLU A 422 -5.34 -21.25 -2.79
N PHE A 423 -5.70 -22.46 -2.30
CA PHE A 423 -6.76 -23.28 -2.91
C PHE A 423 -8.16 -23.01 -2.34
N LEU A 424 -8.23 -22.31 -1.20
CA LEU A 424 -9.47 -22.07 -0.48
C LEU A 424 -10.08 -20.68 -0.77
N ILE A 425 -9.27 -19.76 -1.22
CA ILE A 425 -9.64 -18.40 -1.59
C ILE A 425 -9.73 -18.28 -3.10
#